data_28ee4236acb9a8dd7d2e370efef9efdb
#
_entry.id   28ee4236acb9a8dd7d2e370efef9efdb
#
_cell.length_a   1.000
_cell.length_b   1.000
_cell.length_c   1.000
_cell.angle_alpha   90.00
_cell.angle_beta   90.00
_cell.angle_gamma   90.00
#
_symmetry.space_group_name_H-M   'P 1'
#
loop_
_entity.id
_entity.type
_entity.pdbx_description
1 polymer ?
#
loop_
_entity_poly.entity_id
_entity_poly.type
_entity_poly.pdbx_seq_one_letter_code
_entity_poly.pdbx_strand_id
1 'polypeptide(L)'
;MNPTMPAVSPLRQRMIEDMRMRKLDPHTQEGYIRAVRKFTTYLGRSPDTATVEDLRNFQLHLVDHGVSPITLNATITGLKFFFDITLDRIELMARMQPVHVPRTLPVILSREEARRLIAAARNLKHQTVLSVAYGTGLRASEVVALKVGDIDSQRMTLRIERGKGDKDRYAMLSPVLLERLRTWWKVARAQGKMLDGGWLFPGMNPIESLSTRQLNRIVREAAEAAQIDKRISMHTLRHSFATHLLEQKVDIRVIQVLLGHKRLDTTALYTQVATDILREVVSPLDTLHAE
;
A
#
# COMPACT_ATOMS: atom_id res chain seq x y z
N MET A 1 16.79 7.39 -36.27
CA MET A 1 17.66 6.47 -35.51
C MET A 1 16.99 6.16 -34.18
N ASN A 2 16.47 4.95 -34.03
CA ASN A 2 15.88 4.54 -32.74
C ASN A 2 16.99 4.45 -31.70
N PRO A 3 16.84 5.01 -30.49
CA PRO A 3 17.80 4.80 -29.42
C PRO A 3 17.82 3.33 -29.06
N THR A 4 18.92 2.67 -29.33
CA THR A 4 19.18 1.29 -28.93
C THR A 4 19.05 1.22 -27.41
N MET A 5 18.03 0.56 -26.91
CA MET A 5 17.91 0.25 -25.49
C MET A 5 19.19 -0.43 -25.01
N PRO A 6 19.83 -0.01 -23.92
CA PRO A 6 21.04 -0.65 -23.45
C PRO A 6 20.77 -2.13 -23.20
N ALA A 7 21.57 -2.99 -23.81
CA ALA A 7 21.42 -4.43 -23.73
C ALA A 7 21.38 -4.85 -22.25
N VAL A 8 20.36 -5.61 -21.88
CA VAL A 8 20.24 -6.17 -20.53
C VAL A 8 21.40 -7.13 -20.33
N SER A 9 22.20 -6.95 -19.25
CA SER A 9 23.31 -7.87 -18.98
C SER A 9 22.82 -9.31 -18.81
N PRO A 10 23.62 -10.33 -19.20
CA PRO A 10 23.20 -11.73 -19.09
C PRO A 10 22.76 -12.13 -17.67
N LEU A 11 23.45 -11.65 -16.64
CA LEU A 11 23.08 -11.89 -15.23
C LEU A 11 21.72 -11.28 -14.87
N ARG A 12 21.46 -10.06 -15.34
CA ARG A 12 20.16 -9.42 -15.11
C ARG A 12 19.05 -10.19 -15.82
N GLN A 13 19.28 -10.65 -17.05
CA GLN A 13 18.32 -11.42 -17.82
C GLN A 13 17.99 -12.73 -17.09
N ARG A 14 19.02 -13.47 -16.65
CA ARG A 14 18.85 -14.70 -15.86
C ARG A 14 18.05 -14.46 -14.58
N MET A 15 18.36 -13.40 -13.84
CA MET A 15 17.59 -13.03 -12.62
C MET A 15 16.10 -12.76 -12.93
N ILE A 16 15.82 -12.08 -14.06
CA ILE A 16 14.43 -11.83 -14.50
C ILE A 16 13.72 -13.16 -14.80
N GLU A 17 14.38 -14.09 -15.47
CA GLU A 17 13.83 -15.41 -15.78
C GLU A 17 13.55 -16.22 -14.53
N ASP A 18 14.48 -16.24 -13.57
CA ASP A 18 14.32 -16.88 -12.26
C ASP A 18 13.13 -16.32 -11.47
N MET A 19 12.94 -15.01 -11.52
CA MET A 19 11.78 -14.34 -10.89
C MET A 19 10.46 -14.70 -11.60
N ARG A 20 10.47 -14.75 -12.94
CA ARG A 20 9.29 -15.12 -13.74
C ARG A 20 8.88 -16.56 -13.51
N MET A 21 9.81 -17.51 -13.46
CA MET A 21 9.53 -18.93 -13.14
C MET A 21 8.82 -19.06 -11.77
N ARG A 22 9.14 -18.18 -10.82
CA ARG A 22 8.50 -18.14 -9.49
C ARG A 22 7.25 -17.27 -9.44
N LYS A 23 6.80 -16.75 -10.57
CA LYS A 23 5.62 -15.85 -10.69
C LYS A 23 5.67 -14.68 -9.71
N LEU A 24 6.87 -14.09 -9.49
CA LEU A 24 6.97 -12.91 -8.66
C LEU A 24 6.27 -11.73 -9.33
N ASP A 25 5.61 -10.92 -8.50
CA ASP A 25 4.94 -9.68 -8.93
C ASP A 25 5.94 -8.72 -9.60
N PRO A 26 5.57 -8.01 -10.68
CA PRO A 26 6.46 -7.09 -11.39
C PRO A 26 7.11 -6.04 -10.49
N HIS A 27 6.38 -5.51 -9.51
CA HIS A 27 6.92 -4.53 -8.57
C HIS A 27 7.99 -5.13 -7.65
N THR A 28 7.82 -6.40 -7.23
CA THR A 28 8.83 -7.16 -6.50
C THR A 28 10.07 -7.37 -7.35
N GLN A 29 9.90 -7.74 -8.64
CA GLN A 29 11.01 -7.89 -9.58
C GLN A 29 11.82 -6.60 -9.73
N GLU A 30 11.16 -5.46 -9.92
CA GLU A 30 11.81 -4.15 -9.98
C GLU A 30 12.59 -3.82 -8.69
N GLY A 31 12.00 -4.13 -7.53
CA GLY A 31 12.63 -3.93 -6.23
C GLY A 31 13.93 -4.73 -6.10
N TYR A 32 13.91 -6.00 -6.49
CA TYR A 32 15.08 -6.88 -6.43
C TYR A 32 16.17 -6.44 -7.43
N ILE A 33 15.80 -6.11 -8.67
CA ILE A 33 16.75 -5.57 -9.66
C ILE A 33 17.38 -4.27 -9.15
N ARG A 34 16.61 -3.39 -8.51
CA ARG A 34 17.11 -2.14 -7.93
C ARG A 34 18.14 -2.42 -6.83
N ALA A 35 17.91 -3.41 -5.98
CA ALA A 35 18.84 -3.79 -4.93
C ALA A 35 20.20 -4.25 -5.53
N VAL A 36 20.18 -5.13 -6.53
CA VAL A 36 21.39 -5.60 -7.20
C VAL A 36 22.11 -4.47 -7.92
N ARG A 37 21.39 -3.61 -8.63
CA ARG A 37 22.00 -2.42 -9.28
C ARG A 37 22.69 -1.50 -8.28
N LYS A 38 22.06 -1.23 -7.14
CA LYS A 38 22.65 -0.40 -6.08
C LYS A 38 23.93 -1.02 -5.54
N PHE A 39 23.93 -2.32 -5.35
CA PHE A 39 25.12 -3.06 -4.94
C PHE A 39 26.22 -3.03 -6.01
N THR A 40 25.89 -3.27 -7.27
CA THR A 40 26.83 -3.21 -8.40
C THR A 40 27.49 -1.83 -8.52
N THR A 41 26.69 -0.75 -8.34
CA THR A 41 27.23 0.62 -8.33
C THR A 41 28.21 0.85 -7.19
N TYR A 42 27.91 0.34 -5.99
CA TYR A 42 28.79 0.42 -4.83
C TYR A 42 30.09 -0.39 -5.05
N LEU A 43 29.96 -1.61 -5.58
CA LEU A 43 31.07 -2.54 -5.77
C LEU A 43 32.04 -2.09 -6.87
N GLY A 44 31.56 -1.35 -7.88
CA GLY A 44 32.34 -0.86 -9.03
C GLY A 44 32.75 -1.97 -10.03
N ARG A 45 32.28 -3.21 -9.84
CA ARG A 45 32.55 -4.38 -10.69
C ARG A 45 31.36 -5.30 -10.76
N SER A 46 31.43 -6.38 -11.55
CA SER A 46 30.32 -7.33 -11.70
C SER A 46 29.94 -7.97 -10.35
N PRO A 47 28.64 -8.03 -10.01
CA PRO A 47 28.20 -8.48 -8.69
C PRO A 47 28.47 -9.98 -8.42
N ASP A 48 28.65 -10.80 -9.45
CA ASP A 48 29.03 -12.22 -9.33
C ASP A 48 30.45 -12.42 -8.82
N THR A 49 31.31 -11.39 -8.89
CA THR A 49 32.67 -11.40 -8.35
C THR A 49 32.75 -11.01 -6.87
N ALA A 50 31.59 -10.74 -6.25
CA ALA A 50 31.55 -10.28 -4.87
C ALA A 50 32.01 -11.34 -3.87
N THR A 51 32.55 -10.87 -2.76
CA THR A 51 32.94 -11.66 -1.59
C THR A 51 31.96 -11.44 -0.44
N VAL A 52 32.03 -12.28 0.58
CA VAL A 52 31.25 -12.11 1.84
C VAL A 52 31.55 -10.74 2.49
N GLU A 53 32.82 -10.28 2.43
CA GLU A 53 33.23 -9.01 3.01
C GLU A 53 32.71 -7.81 2.21
N ASP A 54 32.62 -7.91 0.88
CA ASP A 54 31.99 -6.85 0.06
C ASP A 54 30.53 -6.63 0.45
N LEU A 55 29.78 -7.70 0.69
CA LEU A 55 28.37 -7.62 1.11
C LEU A 55 28.22 -7.06 2.52
N ARG A 56 29.08 -7.48 3.44
CA ARG A 56 29.14 -6.92 4.80
C ARG A 56 29.41 -5.42 4.77
N ASN A 57 30.44 -5.00 4.03
CA ASN A 57 30.80 -3.59 3.89
C ASN A 57 29.71 -2.77 3.19
N PHE A 58 29.01 -3.35 2.23
CA PHE A 58 27.86 -2.71 1.61
C PHE A 58 26.71 -2.50 2.61
N GLN A 59 26.40 -3.49 3.47
CA GLN A 59 25.40 -3.31 4.51
C GLN A 59 25.80 -2.19 5.49
N LEU A 60 27.06 -2.15 5.92
CA LEU A 60 27.59 -1.08 6.78
C LEU A 60 27.48 0.29 6.08
N HIS A 61 27.89 0.39 4.81
CA HIS A 61 27.74 1.60 4.01
C HIS A 61 26.27 2.09 3.96
N LEU A 62 25.29 1.19 3.82
CA LEU A 62 23.88 1.56 3.82
C LEU A 62 23.42 2.11 5.16
N VAL A 63 23.90 1.52 6.26
CA VAL A 63 23.62 1.97 7.65
C VAL A 63 24.22 3.35 7.89
N ASP A 64 25.48 3.55 7.54
CA ASP A 64 26.21 4.82 7.73
C ASP A 64 25.58 5.97 6.92
N HIS A 65 24.96 5.66 5.79
CA HIS A 65 24.21 6.63 4.97
C HIS A 65 22.75 6.79 5.39
N GLY A 66 22.35 6.31 6.57
CA GLY A 66 21.01 6.52 7.15
C GLY A 66 19.88 5.83 6.38
N VAL A 67 20.15 4.75 5.67
CA VAL A 67 19.10 3.99 4.97
C VAL A 67 18.15 3.37 5.99
N SER A 68 16.86 3.62 5.84
CA SER A 68 15.84 3.12 6.79
C SER A 68 15.87 1.59 6.92
N PRO A 69 15.57 1.02 8.11
CA PRO A 69 15.53 -0.43 8.35
C PRO A 69 14.65 -1.19 7.32
N ILE A 70 13.51 -0.61 6.93
CA ILE A 70 12.62 -1.21 5.94
C ILE A 70 13.30 -1.32 4.57
N THR A 71 13.96 -0.26 4.13
CA THR A 71 14.67 -0.22 2.85
C THR A 71 15.89 -1.13 2.88
N LEU A 72 16.59 -1.18 4.01
CA LEU A 72 17.74 -2.06 4.20
C LEU A 72 17.31 -3.53 4.08
N ASN A 73 16.25 -3.95 4.79
CA ASN A 73 15.72 -5.31 4.72
C ASN A 73 15.21 -5.68 3.33
N ALA A 74 14.58 -4.74 2.62
CA ALA A 74 14.16 -4.95 1.24
C ALA A 74 15.37 -5.14 0.29
N THR A 75 16.46 -4.39 0.52
CA THR A 75 17.71 -4.52 -0.23
C THR A 75 18.35 -5.88 0.04
N ILE A 76 18.45 -6.30 1.31
CA ILE A 76 18.97 -7.62 1.70
C ILE A 76 18.17 -8.74 1.03
N THR A 77 16.82 -8.64 1.03
CA THR A 77 15.95 -9.64 0.41
C THR A 77 16.22 -9.76 -1.11
N GLY A 78 16.39 -8.63 -1.80
CA GLY A 78 16.68 -8.62 -3.24
C GLY A 78 18.06 -9.20 -3.56
N LEU A 79 19.09 -8.90 -2.74
CA LEU A 79 20.43 -9.47 -2.86
C LEU A 79 20.41 -10.95 -2.54
N LYS A 80 19.68 -11.37 -1.50
CA LYS A 80 19.53 -12.78 -1.15
C LYS A 80 18.92 -13.57 -2.32
N PHE A 81 17.90 -13.06 -2.97
CA PHE A 81 17.36 -13.70 -4.17
C PHE A 81 18.42 -13.85 -5.26
N PHE A 82 19.20 -12.81 -5.52
CA PHE A 82 20.23 -12.85 -6.56
C PHE A 82 21.34 -13.85 -6.25
N PHE A 83 21.90 -13.82 -5.04
CA PHE A 83 23.00 -14.71 -4.67
C PHE A 83 22.54 -16.15 -4.45
N ASP A 84 21.44 -16.38 -3.73
CA ASP A 84 20.97 -17.72 -3.40
C ASP A 84 20.35 -18.44 -4.60
N ILE A 85 19.58 -17.70 -5.44
CA ILE A 85 18.76 -18.31 -6.48
C ILE A 85 19.41 -18.17 -7.87
N THR A 86 19.85 -16.94 -8.22
CA THR A 86 20.37 -16.71 -9.58
C THR A 86 21.81 -17.17 -9.72
N LEU A 87 22.62 -17.02 -8.69
CA LEU A 87 24.04 -17.43 -8.72
C LEU A 87 24.33 -18.76 -8.03
N ASP A 88 23.38 -19.29 -7.24
CA ASP A 88 23.57 -20.49 -6.41
C ASP A 88 24.78 -20.38 -5.44
N ARG A 89 24.90 -19.19 -4.80
CA ARG A 89 26.01 -18.84 -3.89
C ARG A 89 25.48 -18.38 -2.53
N ILE A 90 24.79 -19.29 -1.83
CA ILE A 90 24.14 -19.03 -0.53
C ILE A 90 25.12 -18.55 0.54
N GLU A 91 26.36 -19.05 0.51
CA GLU A 91 27.41 -18.75 1.48
C GLU A 91 27.76 -17.25 1.53
N LEU A 92 27.56 -16.53 0.42
CA LEU A 92 27.88 -15.10 0.37
C LEU A 92 26.98 -14.25 1.27
N MET A 93 25.75 -14.68 1.48
CA MET A 93 24.77 -13.94 2.29
C MET A 93 24.89 -14.21 3.80
N ALA A 94 25.84 -15.05 4.23
CA ALA A 94 25.95 -15.51 5.61
C ALA A 94 26.11 -14.38 6.65
N ARG A 95 26.77 -13.26 6.29
CA ARG A 95 26.97 -12.11 7.17
C ARG A 95 25.99 -10.96 6.96
N MET A 96 25.13 -11.06 5.96
CA MET A 96 24.11 -10.05 5.68
C MET A 96 22.80 -10.40 6.41
N GLN A 97 22.53 -9.73 7.52
CA GLN A 97 21.38 -10.04 8.39
C GLN A 97 20.32 -8.94 8.35
N PRO A 98 19.02 -9.30 8.28
CA PRO A 98 17.96 -8.34 8.46
C PRO A 98 18.05 -7.62 9.80
N VAL A 99 17.73 -6.34 9.81
CA VAL A 99 17.72 -5.52 11.02
C VAL A 99 16.32 -5.41 11.61
N HIS A 100 16.26 -5.17 12.92
CA HIS A 100 14.99 -4.92 13.59
C HIS A 100 14.31 -3.66 13.02
N VAL A 101 13.02 -3.78 12.71
CA VAL A 101 12.19 -2.64 12.31
C VAL A 101 11.30 -2.26 13.48
N PRO A 102 11.51 -1.08 14.10
CA PRO A 102 10.65 -0.60 15.16
C PRO A 102 9.19 -0.51 14.69
N ARG A 103 8.27 -1.02 15.50
CA ARG A 103 6.83 -0.87 15.24
C ARG A 103 6.37 0.47 15.81
N THR A 104 5.97 1.38 14.95
CA THR A 104 5.32 2.63 15.34
C THR A 104 3.81 2.50 15.23
N LEU A 105 3.09 3.18 16.13
CA LEU A 105 1.64 3.25 16.03
C LEU A 105 1.23 3.95 14.72
N PRO A 106 0.21 3.45 14.04
CA PRO A 106 -0.25 4.07 12.80
C PRO A 106 -0.85 5.45 13.09
N VAL A 107 -0.60 6.38 12.18
CA VAL A 107 -1.30 7.67 12.16
C VAL A 107 -2.73 7.43 11.72
N ILE A 108 -3.69 7.89 12.52
CA ILE A 108 -5.12 7.86 12.22
C ILE A 108 -5.70 9.28 12.21
N LEU A 109 -6.72 9.47 11.38
CA LEU A 109 -7.53 10.68 11.36
C LEU A 109 -8.69 10.53 12.35
N SER A 110 -9.08 11.59 13.00
CA SER A 110 -10.40 11.66 13.62
C SER A 110 -11.50 11.66 12.54
N ARG A 111 -12.74 11.39 12.94
CA ARG A 111 -13.89 11.43 12.00
C ARG A 111 -14.05 12.82 11.39
N GLU A 112 -13.81 13.86 12.18
CA GLU A 112 -13.87 15.26 11.72
C GLU A 112 -12.72 15.57 10.73
N GLU A 113 -11.49 15.14 11.02
CA GLU A 113 -10.38 15.30 10.08
C GLU A 113 -10.64 14.56 8.75
N ALA A 114 -11.20 13.34 8.79
CA ALA A 114 -11.58 12.60 7.60
C ALA A 114 -12.68 13.34 6.79
N ARG A 115 -13.66 13.92 7.46
CA ARG A 115 -14.71 14.75 6.83
C ARG A 115 -14.11 15.97 6.15
N ARG A 116 -13.24 16.73 6.85
CA ARG A 116 -12.55 17.90 6.30
C ARG A 116 -11.67 17.54 5.11
N LEU A 117 -10.91 16.46 5.20
CA LEU A 117 -10.04 15.95 4.11
C LEU A 117 -10.84 15.72 2.83
N ILE A 118 -11.97 15.02 2.93
CA ILE A 118 -12.84 14.74 1.78
C ILE A 118 -13.47 16.02 1.23
N ALA A 119 -13.94 16.91 2.11
CA ALA A 119 -14.58 18.16 1.70
C ALA A 119 -13.60 19.13 1.02
N ALA A 120 -12.34 19.19 1.49
CA ALA A 120 -11.31 20.07 0.94
C ALA A 120 -10.72 19.58 -0.39
N ALA A 121 -11.07 18.36 -0.85
CA ALA A 121 -10.57 17.84 -2.11
C ALA A 121 -11.09 18.68 -3.29
N ARG A 122 -10.18 18.96 -4.25
CA ARG A 122 -10.28 19.97 -5.32
C ARG A 122 -11.53 19.87 -6.20
N ASN A 123 -12.05 18.68 -6.44
CA ASN A 123 -13.17 18.43 -7.33
C ASN A 123 -13.93 17.15 -6.97
N LEU A 124 -15.07 16.92 -7.60
CA LEU A 124 -15.95 15.77 -7.35
C LEU A 124 -15.22 14.41 -7.51
N LYS A 125 -14.35 14.26 -8.54
CA LYS A 125 -13.55 13.05 -8.71
C LYS A 125 -12.65 12.79 -7.48
N HIS A 126 -11.93 13.82 -7.04
CA HIS A 126 -11.03 13.72 -5.89
C HIS A 126 -11.80 13.45 -4.60
N GLN A 127 -12.94 14.11 -4.40
CA GLN A 127 -13.82 13.84 -3.25
C GLN A 127 -14.34 12.39 -3.26
N THR A 128 -14.75 11.91 -4.43
CA THR A 128 -15.28 10.55 -4.57
C THR A 128 -14.21 9.49 -4.34
N VAL A 129 -13.01 9.66 -4.91
CA VAL A 129 -11.92 8.70 -4.72
C VAL A 129 -11.46 8.62 -3.27
N LEU A 130 -11.41 9.76 -2.55
CA LEU A 130 -11.11 9.79 -1.12
C LEU A 130 -12.23 9.16 -0.29
N SER A 131 -13.49 9.35 -0.69
CA SER A 131 -14.65 8.71 -0.04
C SER A 131 -14.63 7.20 -0.20
N VAL A 132 -14.27 6.69 -1.40
CA VAL A 132 -14.05 5.24 -1.60
C VAL A 132 -12.92 4.76 -0.72
N ALA A 133 -11.76 5.44 -0.75
CA ALA A 133 -10.59 5.03 0.02
C ALA A 133 -10.88 4.93 1.54
N TYR A 134 -11.56 5.94 2.10
CA TYR A 134 -11.93 5.97 3.51
C TYR A 134 -13.10 5.06 3.84
N GLY A 135 -14.17 5.05 3.03
CA GLY A 135 -15.40 4.31 3.32
C GLY A 135 -15.32 2.81 3.10
N THR A 136 -14.26 2.33 2.44
CA THR A 136 -14.08 0.89 2.13
C THR A 136 -12.77 0.32 2.65
N GLY A 137 -11.84 1.16 3.09
CA GLY A 137 -10.52 0.76 3.55
C GLY A 137 -9.64 0.09 2.48
N LEU A 138 -9.90 0.32 1.18
CA LEU A 138 -9.14 -0.27 0.08
C LEU A 138 -7.69 0.21 0.02
N ARG A 139 -6.80 -0.63 -0.52
CA ARG A 139 -5.42 -0.24 -0.85
C ARG A 139 -5.39 0.73 -2.03
N ALA A 140 -4.36 1.55 -2.12
CA ALA A 140 -4.21 2.49 -3.24
C ALA A 140 -4.30 1.81 -4.61
N SER A 141 -3.65 0.66 -4.79
CA SER A 141 -3.73 -0.13 -6.03
C SER A 141 -5.12 -0.67 -6.31
N GLU A 142 -5.88 -1.06 -5.29
CA GLU A 142 -7.25 -1.54 -5.41
C GLU A 142 -8.20 -0.40 -5.79
N VAL A 143 -8.07 0.78 -5.17
CA VAL A 143 -8.90 1.96 -5.50
C VAL A 143 -8.73 2.38 -6.96
N VAL A 144 -7.50 2.45 -7.45
CA VAL A 144 -7.25 2.88 -8.85
C VAL A 144 -7.62 1.82 -9.88
N ALA A 145 -7.69 0.55 -9.47
CA ALA A 145 -8.08 -0.57 -10.33
C ALA A 145 -9.59 -0.81 -10.41
N LEU A 146 -10.41 -0.07 -9.64
CA LEU A 146 -11.87 -0.21 -9.68
C LEU A 146 -12.43 0.16 -11.05
N LYS A 147 -13.37 -0.65 -11.52
CA LYS A 147 -14.18 -0.42 -12.71
C LYS A 147 -15.62 -0.08 -12.33
N VAL A 148 -16.35 0.51 -13.24
CA VAL A 148 -17.79 0.81 -13.04
C VAL A 148 -18.58 -0.46 -12.73
N GLY A 149 -18.26 -1.57 -13.42
CA GLY A 149 -18.93 -2.86 -13.24
C GLY A 149 -18.62 -3.59 -11.92
N ASP A 150 -17.69 -3.07 -11.12
CA ASP A 150 -17.38 -3.64 -9.79
C ASP A 150 -18.36 -3.20 -8.71
N ILE A 151 -19.27 -2.25 -9.02
CA ILE A 151 -20.28 -1.73 -8.10
C ILE A 151 -21.53 -2.57 -8.17
N ASP A 152 -21.82 -3.34 -7.13
CA ASP A 152 -23.10 -4.05 -6.99
C ASP A 152 -24.02 -3.25 -6.04
N SER A 153 -24.90 -2.44 -6.64
CA SER A 153 -25.84 -1.62 -5.89
C SER A 153 -27.01 -2.40 -5.29
N GLN A 154 -27.25 -3.63 -5.73
CA GLN A 154 -28.29 -4.48 -5.15
C GLN A 154 -27.79 -5.16 -3.88
N ARG A 155 -26.56 -5.68 -3.92
CA ARG A 155 -25.93 -6.33 -2.77
C ARG A 155 -25.20 -5.35 -1.85
N MET A 156 -25.13 -4.07 -2.24
CA MET A 156 -24.40 -3.04 -1.51
C MET A 156 -22.93 -3.42 -1.26
N THR A 157 -22.26 -3.90 -2.32
CA THR A 157 -20.85 -4.32 -2.28
C THR A 157 -20.04 -3.78 -3.46
N LEU A 158 -18.73 -3.71 -3.25
CA LEU A 158 -17.72 -3.47 -4.29
C LEU A 158 -16.90 -4.74 -4.47
N ARG A 159 -16.81 -5.24 -5.70
CA ARG A 159 -15.94 -6.37 -6.04
C ARG A 159 -14.51 -5.88 -6.22
N ILE A 160 -13.57 -6.50 -5.56
CA ILE A 160 -12.14 -6.20 -5.67
C ILE A 160 -11.49 -7.38 -6.36
N GLU A 161 -11.17 -7.21 -7.64
CA GLU A 161 -10.45 -8.20 -8.42
C GLU A 161 -8.96 -8.18 -8.06
N ARG A 162 -8.34 -9.36 -8.01
CA ARG A 162 -6.89 -9.54 -7.83
C ARG A 162 -6.29 -8.73 -6.69
N GLY A 163 -6.93 -8.78 -5.53
CA GLY A 163 -6.37 -8.21 -4.32
C GLY A 163 -4.99 -8.81 -3.99
N LYS A 164 -4.34 -8.37 -2.91
CA LYS A 164 -3.00 -8.87 -2.52
C LYS A 164 -2.97 -10.40 -2.45
N GLY A 165 -2.22 -11.04 -3.36
CA GLY A 165 -2.10 -12.48 -3.51
C GLY A 165 -3.15 -13.08 -4.43
N ASP A 166 -3.64 -12.30 -5.41
CA ASP A 166 -4.52 -12.74 -6.52
C ASP A 166 -5.85 -13.36 -6.03
N LYS A 167 -6.41 -12.82 -4.92
CA LYS A 167 -7.69 -13.24 -4.37
C LYS A 167 -8.72 -12.14 -4.50
N ASP A 168 -9.86 -12.49 -5.10
CA ASP A 168 -11.02 -11.63 -5.12
C ASP A 168 -11.65 -11.52 -3.72
N ARG A 169 -12.21 -10.37 -3.42
CA ARG A 169 -13.01 -10.13 -2.22
C ARG A 169 -14.03 -9.05 -2.45
N TYR A 170 -14.98 -8.95 -1.55
CA TYR A 170 -15.95 -7.87 -1.52
C TYR A 170 -15.59 -6.85 -0.44
N ALA A 171 -15.82 -5.57 -0.73
CA ALA A 171 -15.79 -4.49 0.24
C ALA A 171 -17.21 -3.95 0.43
N MET A 172 -17.47 -3.35 1.58
CA MET A 172 -18.77 -2.75 1.89
C MET A 172 -19.03 -1.50 1.02
N LEU A 173 -20.28 -1.29 0.65
CA LEU A 173 -20.74 -0.10 -0.05
C LEU A 173 -21.87 0.55 0.77
N SER A 174 -21.57 1.68 1.42
CA SER A 174 -22.63 2.39 2.17
C SER A 174 -23.57 3.15 1.22
N PRO A 175 -24.84 3.42 1.63
CA PRO A 175 -25.77 4.22 0.84
C PRO A 175 -25.21 5.60 0.46
N VAL A 176 -24.54 6.26 1.39
CA VAL A 176 -23.90 7.57 1.16
C VAL A 176 -22.81 7.48 0.09
N LEU A 177 -22.00 6.42 0.13
CA LEU A 177 -20.96 6.20 -0.87
C LEU A 177 -21.56 5.89 -2.25
N LEU A 178 -22.63 5.08 -2.31
CA LEU A 178 -23.32 4.76 -3.55
C LEU A 178 -23.89 6.02 -4.23
N GLU A 179 -24.52 6.92 -3.49
CA GLU A 179 -25.05 8.18 -4.05
C GLU A 179 -23.92 9.08 -4.58
N ARG A 180 -22.80 9.16 -3.87
CA ARG A 180 -21.62 9.91 -4.34
C ARG A 180 -21.03 9.29 -5.61
N LEU A 181 -20.97 7.97 -5.71
CA LEU A 181 -20.53 7.25 -6.90
C LEU A 181 -21.48 7.48 -8.09
N ARG A 182 -22.78 7.47 -7.86
CA ARG A 182 -23.80 7.78 -8.89
C ARG A 182 -23.65 9.22 -9.42
N THR A 183 -23.45 10.17 -8.52
CA THR A 183 -23.23 11.58 -8.90
C THR A 183 -21.96 11.72 -9.72
N TRP A 184 -20.85 11.11 -9.27
CA TRP A 184 -19.59 11.08 -10.01
C TRP A 184 -19.75 10.43 -11.39
N TRP A 185 -20.41 9.28 -11.46
CA TRP A 185 -20.65 8.56 -12.72
C TRP A 185 -21.42 9.42 -13.73
N LYS A 186 -22.51 10.07 -13.31
CA LYS A 186 -23.30 10.97 -14.19
C LYS A 186 -22.45 12.10 -14.75
N VAL A 187 -21.69 12.78 -13.89
CA VAL A 187 -20.83 13.91 -14.30
C VAL A 187 -19.70 13.46 -15.22
N ALA A 188 -19.02 12.39 -14.88
CA ALA A 188 -17.89 11.89 -15.65
C ALA A 188 -18.31 11.35 -17.03
N ARG A 189 -19.49 10.70 -17.11
CA ARG A 189 -20.07 10.23 -18.36
C ARG A 189 -20.47 11.40 -19.26
N ALA A 190 -21.13 12.41 -18.73
CA ALA A 190 -21.50 13.62 -19.46
C ALA A 190 -20.28 14.38 -20.03
N GLN A 191 -19.12 14.26 -19.36
CA GLN A 191 -17.85 14.84 -19.81
C GLN A 191 -17.04 13.94 -20.76
N GLY A 192 -17.57 12.78 -21.17
CA GLY A 192 -16.86 11.81 -22.00
C GLY A 192 -15.63 11.18 -21.33
N LYS A 193 -15.49 11.31 -20.00
CA LYS A 193 -14.33 10.82 -19.25
C LYS A 193 -14.49 9.38 -18.74
N MET A 194 -15.70 8.83 -18.79
CA MET A 194 -15.99 7.49 -18.31
C MET A 194 -16.51 6.63 -19.46
N LEU A 195 -15.74 5.62 -19.82
CA LEU A 195 -16.07 4.66 -20.86
C LEU A 195 -17.01 3.56 -20.31
N ASP A 196 -17.78 2.95 -21.18
CA ASP A 196 -18.62 1.80 -20.80
C ASP A 196 -17.72 0.63 -20.34
N GLY A 197 -18.01 0.09 -19.15
CA GLY A 197 -17.16 -0.92 -18.50
C GLY A 197 -15.76 -0.46 -18.13
N GLY A 198 -15.45 0.83 -18.28
CA GLY A 198 -14.14 1.42 -18.01
C GLY A 198 -13.84 1.65 -16.53
N TRP A 199 -12.73 2.33 -16.30
CA TRP A 199 -12.26 2.62 -14.96
C TRP A 199 -13.21 3.55 -14.20
N LEU A 200 -13.46 3.25 -12.94
CA LEU A 200 -14.24 4.13 -12.05
C LEU A 200 -13.55 5.49 -11.85
N PHE A 201 -12.21 5.47 -11.80
CA PHE A 201 -11.39 6.67 -11.71
C PHE A 201 -10.39 6.71 -12.87
N PRO A 202 -10.81 7.15 -14.07
CA PRO A 202 -9.92 7.27 -15.21
C PRO A 202 -8.80 8.28 -14.96
N GLY A 203 -7.67 8.11 -15.65
CA GLY A 203 -6.56 9.04 -15.69
C GLY A 203 -6.90 10.33 -16.45
N MET A 204 -5.87 10.96 -17.03
CA MET A 204 -6.07 12.05 -18.00
C MET A 204 -6.57 11.47 -19.33
N ASN A 205 -6.02 10.33 -19.76
CA ASN A 205 -6.54 9.51 -20.82
C ASN A 205 -7.61 8.57 -20.23
N PRO A 206 -8.86 8.57 -20.72
CA PRO A 206 -9.93 7.70 -20.19
C PRO A 206 -9.67 6.20 -20.33
N ILE A 207 -8.78 5.79 -21.24
CA ILE A 207 -8.38 4.38 -21.42
C ILE A 207 -7.51 3.90 -20.25
N GLU A 208 -6.83 4.81 -19.57
CA GLU A 208 -5.95 4.50 -18.44
C GLU A 208 -6.61 4.83 -17.11
N SER A 209 -6.30 4.05 -16.07
CA SER A 209 -6.74 4.38 -14.72
C SER A 209 -5.93 5.52 -14.11
N LEU A 210 -6.48 6.15 -13.08
CA LEU A 210 -5.73 7.01 -12.18
C LEU A 210 -4.54 6.22 -11.61
N SER A 211 -3.32 6.77 -11.68
CA SER A 211 -2.16 6.10 -11.11
C SER A 211 -2.12 6.23 -9.57
N THR A 212 -1.51 5.26 -8.89
CA THR A 212 -1.29 5.32 -7.43
C THR A 212 -0.48 6.55 -7.02
N ARG A 213 0.43 7.02 -7.88
CA ARG A 213 1.20 8.26 -7.67
C ARG A 213 0.30 9.50 -7.67
N GLN A 214 -0.62 9.59 -8.64
CA GLN A 214 -1.61 10.67 -8.69
C GLN A 214 -2.57 10.61 -7.50
N LEU A 215 -3.03 9.42 -7.11
CA LEU A 215 -3.88 9.23 -5.94
C LEU A 215 -3.18 9.71 -4.64
N ASN A 216 -1.92 9.36 -4.44
CA ASN A 216 -1.16 9.84 -3.29
C ASN A 216 -0.94 11.37 -3.32
N ARG A 217 -0.85 11.98 -4.51
CA ARG A 217 -0.81 13.43 -4.65
C ARG A 217 -2.15 14.06 -4.25
N ILE A 218 -3.27 13.49 -4.68
CA ILE A 218 -4.62 13.95 -4.29
C ILE A 218 -4.78 13.95 -2.77
N VAL A 219 -4.33 12.89 -2.09
CA VAL A 219 -4.39 12.79 -0.63
C VAL A 219 -3.61 13.93 0.04
N ARG A 220 -2.38 14.22 -0.45
CA ARG A 220 -1.54 15.28 0.12
C ARG A 220 -2.14 16.66 -0.10
N GLU A 221 -2.54 16.97 -1.34
CA GLU A 221 -3.18 18.25 -1.68
C GLU A 221 -4.46 18.50 -0.85
N ALA A 222 -5.25 17.45 -0.65
CA ALA A 222 -6.47 17.54 0.20
C ALA A 222 -6.13 17.73 1.69
N ALA A 223 -5.06 17.10 2.19
CA ALA A 223 -4.60 17.27 3.56
C ALA A 223 -4.09 18.70 3.83
N GLU A 224 -3.31 19.25 2.91
CA GLU A 224 -2.84 20.63 2.95
C GLU A 224 -4.03 21.60 2.93
N ALA A 225 -4.97 21.42 2.00
CA ALA A 225 -6.16 22.27 1.90
C ALA A 225 -7.09 22.17 3.13
N ALA A 226 -7.14 21.00 3.78
CA ALA A 226 -7.88 20.78 5.02
C ALA A 226 -7.13 21.25 6.29
N GLN A 227 -5.89 21.77 6.16
CA GLN A 227 -5.04 22.17 7.28
C GLN A 227 -4.86 21.05 8.31
N ILE A 228 -4.49 19.87 7.85
CA ILE A 228 -4.22 18.70 8.69
C ILE A 228 -2.72 18.51 8.80
N ASP A 229 -2.15 18.78 9.97
CA ASP A 229 -0.68 18.73 10.22
C ASP A 229 -0.10 17.31 10.30
N LYS A 230 -0.95 16.28 10.19
CA LYS A 230 -0.51 14.88 10.19
C LYS A 230 0.03 14.47 8.82
N ARG A 231 1.05 13.63 8.80
CA ARG A 231 1.53 13.01 7.55
C ARG A 231 0.52 11.97 7.05
N ILE A 232 -0.34 12.38 6.13
CA ILE A 232 -1.42 11.55 5.60
C ILE A 232 -1.01 10.83 4.31
N SER A 233 -1.46 9.59 4.18
CA SER A 233 -1.30 8.73 3.01
C SER A 233 -2.57 7.89 2.80
N MET A 234 -2.63 7.14 1.70
CA MET A 234 -3.68 6.14 1.48
C MET A 234 -3.74 5.09 2.59
N HIS A 235 -2.60 4.74 3.18
CA HIS A 235 -2.58 3.84 4.34
C HIS A 235 -3.20 4.46 5.58
N THR A 236 -3.04 5.78 5.78
CA THR A 236 -3.69 6.51 6.87
C THR A 236 -5.21 6.43 6.78
N LEU A 237 -5.79 6.62 5.58
CA LEU A 237 -7.25 6.46 5.37
C LEU A 237 -7.73 5.04 5.69
N ARG A 238 -6.97 4.04 5.26
CA ARG A 238 -7.28 2.64 5.55
C ARG A 238 -7.14 2.31 7.05
N HIS A 239 -6.13 2.85 7.72
CA HIS A 239 -5.97 2.70 9.17
C HIS A 239 -7.13 3.35 9.93
N SER A 240 -7.51 4.57 9.52
CA SER A 240 -8.65 5.29 10.12
C SER A 240 -9.97 4.54 9.91
N PHE A 241 -10.22 3.99 8.71
CA PHE A 241 -11.39 3.13 8.48
C PHE A 241 -11.44 1.95 9.45
N ALA A 242 -10.33 1.21 9.57
CA ALA A 242 -10.28 0.03 10.44
C ALA A 242 -10.46 0.40 11.92
N THR A 243 -9.82 1.48 12.37
CA THR A 243 -9.93 1.97 13.75
C THR A 243 -11.35 2.43 14.05
N HIS A 244 -11.97 3.19 13.15
CA HIS A 244 -13.35 3.66 13.35
C HIS A 244 -14.39 2.54 13.33
N LEU A 245 -14.17 1.46 12.58
CA LEU A 245 -15.01 0.25 12.68
C LEU A 245 -14.84 -0.45 14.02
N LEU A 246 -13.62 -0.54 14.50
CA LEU A 246 -13.34 -1.15 15.81
C LEU A 246 -13.98 -0.34 16.95
N GLU A 247 -13.91 0.99 16.89
CA GLU A 247 -14.59 1.93 17.83
C GLU A 247 -16.12 1.80 17.76
N GLN A 248 -16.66 1.36 16.62
CA GLN A 248 -18.08 0.98 16.47
C GLN A 248 -18.39 -0.43 16.96
N LYS A 249 -17.45 -1.10 17.64
CA LYS A 249 -17.57 -2.46 18.19
C LYS A 249 -17.77 -3.54 17.12
N VAL A 250 -17.34 -3.28 15.88
CA VAL A 250 -17.30 -4.29 14.83
C VAL A 250 -16.23 -5.33 15.16
N ASP A 251 -16.59 -6.59 15.09
CA ASP A 251 -15.68 -7.70 15.37
C ASP A 251 -14.39 -7.62 14.51
N ILE A 252 -13.25 -7.84 15.15
CA ILE A 252 -11.93 -7.71 14.51
C ILE A 252 -11.74 -8.69 13.34
N ARG A 253 -12.42 -9.84 13.35
CA ARG A 253 -12.39 -10.81 12.24
C ARG A 253 -13.18 -10.31 11.04
N VAL A 254 -14.28 -9.61 11.27
CA VAL A 254 -15.03 -8.93 10.20
C VAL A 254 -14.15 -7.85 9.56
N ILE A 255 -13.46 -7.04 10.38
CA ILE A 255 -12.51 -6.02 9.90
C ILE A 255 -11.37 -6.69 9.12
N GLN A 256 -10.84 -7.81 9.59
CA GLN A 256 -9.81 -8.58 8.89
C GLN A 256 -10.26 -8.99 7.48
N VAL A 257 -11.49 -9.50 7.35
CA VAL A 257 -12.08 -9.91 6.05
C VAL A 257 -12.28 -8.70 5.16
N LEU A 258 -12.90 -7.63 5.64
CA LEU A 258 -13.11 -6.39 4.88
C LEU A 258 -11.81 -5.81 4.33
N LEU A 259 -10.75 -5.84 5.11
CA LEU A 259 -9.44 -5.36 4.70
C LEU A 259 -8.66 -6.36 3.83
N GLY A 260 -9.03 -7.64 3.81
CA GLY A 260 -8.28 -8.69 3.13
C GLY A 260 -6.88 -8.89 3.75
N HIS A 261 -6.79 -8.93 5.07
CA HIS A 261 -5.55 -9.26 5.78
C HIS A 261 -5.40 -10.78 5.90
N LYS A 262 -4.25 -11.32 5.47
CA LYS A 262 -3.95 -12.76 5.59
C LYS A 262 -3.74 -13.20 7.04
N ARG A 263 -3.26 -12.29 7.92
CA ARG A 263 -2.94 -12.54 9.32
C ARG A 263 -3.70 -11.60 10.22
N LEU A 264 -4.21 -12.12 11.32
CA LEU A 264 -4.96 -11.34 12.32
C LEU A 264 -4.07 -10.28 12.99
N ASP A 265 -2.79 -10.58 13.22
CA ASP A 265 -1.82 -9.65 13.81
C ASP A 265 -1.77 -8.28 13.10
N THR A 266 -2.01 -8.29 11.78
CA THR A 266 -2.06 -7.05 10.99
C THR A 266 -3.29 -6.22 11.32
N THR A 267 -4.39 -6.86 11.72
CA THR A 267 -5.64 -6.18 12.12
C THR A 267 -5.61 -5.82 13.60
N ALA A 268 -5.00 -6.66 14.44
CA ALA A 268 -4.84 -6.43 15.87
C ALA A 268 -4.06 -5.13 16.20
N LEU A 269 -3.23 -4.62 15.26
CA LEU A 269 -2.57 -3.32 15.43
C LEU A 269 -3.58 -2.18 15.69
N TYR A 270 -4.78 -2.26 15.16
CA TYR A 270 -5.79 -1.22 15.33
C TYR A 270 -6.37 -1.13 16.74
N THR A 271 -6.32 -2.23 17.52
CA THR A 271 -6.71 -2.18 18.94
C THR A 271 -5.83 -1.27 19.78
N GLN A 272 -4.57 -1.07 19.37
CA GLN A 272 -3.63 -0.19 20.07
C GLN A 272 -3.92 1.30 19.87
N VAL A 273 -4.72 1.66 18.88
CA VAL A 273 -5.02 3.05 18.51
C VAL A 273 -6.51 3.40 18.58
N ALA A 274 -7.38 2.43 18.89
CA ALA A 274 -8.80 2.62 19.12
C ALA A 274 -9.04 3.17 20.54
N THR A 275 -8.84 4.47 20.71
CA THR A 275 -8.87 5.12 22.04
C THR A 275 -10.25 5.12 22.70
N ASP A 276 -11.32 5.10 21.91
CA ASP A 276 -12.68 5.05 22.46
C ASP A 276 -12.95 3.73 23.18
N ILE A 277 -12.42 2.60 22.68
CA ILE A 277 -12.51 1.30 23.37
C ILE A 277 -11.76 1.37 24.70
N LEU A 278 -10.58 1.99 24.76
CA LEU A 278 -9.81 2.12 26.00
C LEU A 278 -10.54 2.97 27.06
N ARG A 279 -11.31 3.98 26.62
CA ARG A 279 -12.11 4.82 27.53
C ARG A 279 -13.32 4.10 28.12
N GLU A 280 -13.85 3.09 27.44
CA GLU A 280 -14.96 2.27 27.92
C GLU A 280 -14.54 1.20 28.93
N VAL A 281 -13.24 0.89 29.03
CA VAL A 281 -12.72 -0.06 30.00
C VAL A 281 -12.72 0.58 31.39
N VAL A 282 -13.52 0.04 32.29
CA VAL A 282 -13.50 0.45 33.69
C VAL A 282 -12.23 -0.07 34.34
N SER A 283 -11.47 0.83 34.97
CA SER A 283 -10.27 0.44 35.69
C SER A 283 -10.61 -0.51 36.86
N PRO A 284 -9.83 -1.57 37.09
CA PRO A 284 -9.98 -2.36 38.33
C PRO A 284 -9.91 -1.50 39.58
N LEU A 285 -9.17 -0.37 39.57
CA LEU A 285 -9.11 0.56 40.68
C LEU A 285 -10.47 1.24 40.94
N ASP A 286 -11.23 1.58 39.87
CA ASP A 286 -12.53 2.21 40.02
C ASP A 286 -13.55 1.25 40.63
N THR A 287 -13.39 -0.07 40.40
CA THR A 287 -14.25 -1.10 41.02
C THR A 287 -13.94 -1.37 42.47
N LEU A 288 -12.73 -1.04 42.96
CA LEU A 288 -12.37 -1.18 44.39
C LEU A 288 -13.02 -0.09 45.26
N HIS A 289 -13.51 0.99 44.69
CA HIS A 289 -14.16 2.11 45.39
C HIS A 289 -15.68 2.15 45.17
N ALA A 290 -16.25 1.11 44.57
CA ALA A 290 -17.69 1.00 44.29
C ALA A 290 -18.51 0.28 45.41
N GLU A 291 -17.90 0.08 46.60
CA GLU A 291 -18.60 -0.45 47.81
C GLU A 291 -18.97 0.70 48.77
#